data_8e994fdfc0b9425d8a74db83fcbfd16c
#
_entry.id   8e994fdfc0b9425d8a74db83fcbfd16c
#
_cell.length_a   1.000
_cell.length_b   1.000
_cell.length_c   1.000
_cell.angle_alpha   90.00
_cell.angle_beta   90.00
_cell.angle_gamma   90.00
#
_symmetry.space_group_name_H-M   'P 1'
#
loop_
_entity.id
_entity.type
_entity.pdbx_description
1 polymer ?
#
loop_
_entity_poly.entity_id
_entity_poly.type
_entity_poly.pdbx_seq_one_letter_code
_entity_poly.pdbx_strand_id
1 'polypeptide(L)'
;MKKTVLSLLCLLLYQPVFCWGFFMHRQINYYAVFLLPPEMMVLYKPEIEFLREHATDPDKRRYAVAGEGARHFIDIDHYGRYPFRELPRNWQEAVARYSIDTLQAYGIVPWWILTMQQRLTKAFRDKDRAKIIRLSAEIGHYIADAHVPLHACSNHNGQLSNQQGIHAFWESRIPELLADKEWDYLIGKAAYLANPAAFIWKRVLESAAAADTVLRYEKVVSAAFSPDQKFAFEERNGVLIKQYSTAYTLRYNQQLGDMVERRMRQSIFAVASFWYTAWVDAGQPDLKIMSDKTFTETDLKEFDELNLQWKNGQIKGYDCGQ
;
A
#
# COMPACT_ATOMS: atom_id res chain seq x y z
N MET A 1 -62.10 5.94 8.17
CA MET A 1 -61.17 5.03 7.47
C MET A 1 -59.81 5.72 7.39
N LYS A 2 -58.88 5.36 8.29
CA LYS A 2 -57.51 5.93 8.32
C LYS A 2 -56.62 5.06 7.43
N LYS A 3 -56.11 5.67 6.36
CA LYS A 3 -55.13 5.01 5.48
C LYS A 3 -53.77 5.13 6.14
N THR A 4 -53.24 4.01 6.60
CA THR A 4 -51.85 3.85 7.12
C THR A 4 -50.94 3.74 5.90
N VAL A 5 -50.12 4.76 5.65
CA VAL A 5 -49.06 4.72 4.66
C VAL A 5 -47.85 4.03 5.31
N LEU A 6 -47.57 2.83 4.86
CA LEU A 6 -46.36 2.05 5.27
C LEU A 6 -45.18 2.56 4.42
N SER A 7 -44.36 3.45 4.99
CA SER A 7 -43.10 3.88 4.38
C SER A 7 -42.08 2.77 4.50
N LEU A 8 -41.81 2.07 3.40
CA LEU A 8 -40.72 1.10 3.29
C LEU A 8 -39.39 1.85 3.21
N LEU A 9 -38.72 1.97 4.35
CA LEU A 9 -37.38 2.54 4.43
C LEU A 9 -36.39 1.53 3.85
N CYS A 10 -36.05 1.66 2.56
CA CYS A 10 -34.93 0.92 1.97
C CYS A 10 -33.61 1.41 2.59
N LEU A 11 -33.18 0.75 3.64
CA LEU A 11 -31.82 0.84 4.12
C LEU A 11 -30.90 0.24 3.03
N LEU A 12 -30.38 1.09 2.17
CA LEU A 12 -29.23 0.78 1.34
C LEU A 12 -28.06 0.52 2.31
N LEU A 13 -27.82 -0.75 2.58
CA LEU A 13 -26.60 -1.21 3.25
C LEU A 13 -25.44 -0.85 2.32
N TYR A 14 -24.86 0.32 2.53
CA TYR A 14 -23.57 0.68 1.99
C TYR A 14 -22.56 -0.32 2.56
N GLN A 15 -22.20 -1.33 1.77
CA GLN A 15 -21.06 -2.17 2.08
C GLN A 15 -19.82 -1.30 1.88
N PRO A 16 -19.03 -1.01 2.91
CA PRO A 16 -17.77 -0.30 2.71
C PRO A 16 -16.89 -1.17 1.83
N VAL A 17 -16.57 -0.70 0.65
CA VAL A 17 -15.54 -1.30 -0.21
C VAL A 17 -14.21 -0.97 0.46
N PHE A 18 -13.66 -1.94 1.19
CA PHE A 18 -12.34 -1.85 1.79
C PHE A 18 -11.31 -2.00 0.68
N CYS A 19 -10.59 -0.93 0.34
CA CYS A 19 -9.34 -0.98 -0.41
C CYS A 19 -8.25 -1.63 0.43
N TRP A 20 -7.29 -2.23 -0.21
CA TRP A 20 -6.24 -3.13 0.34
C TRP A 20 -6.52 -3.41 1.79
N GLY A 21 -7.24 -4.47 2.05
CA GLY A 21 -7.95 -4.60 3.30
C GLY A 21 -7.09 -4.06 4.42
N PHE A 22 -7.62 -3.29 5.31
CA PHE A 22 -6.89 -2.61 6.38
C PHE A 22 -5.77 -3.44 7.00
N PHE A 23 -5.89 -4.77 6.88
CA PHE A 23 -4.89 -5.75 7.29
C PHE A 23 -3.55 -5.53 6.58
N MET A 24 -3.53 -5.43 5.25
CA MET A 24 -2.26 -5.35 4.49
C MET A 24 -1.53 -4.03 4.68
N HIS A 25 -2.23 -2.90 4.64
CA HIS A 25 -1.62 -1.59 4.92
C HIS A 25 -0.96 -1.56 6.30
N ARG A 26 -1.62 -2.14 7.30
CA ARG A 26 -1.08 -2.30 8.65
C ARG A 26 0.18 -3.14 8.67
N GLN A 27 0.17 -4.30 8.03
CA GLN A 27 1.33 -5.19 7.97
C GLN A 27 2.50 -4.58 7.21
N ILE A 28 2.24 -3.91 6.09
CA ILE A 28 3.29 -3.25 5.29
C ILE A 28 4.03 -2.21 6.14
N ASN A 29 3.32 -1.30 6.79
CA ASN A 29 3.95 -0.30 7.65
C ASN A 29 4.66 -0.91 8.85
N TYR A 30 4.05 -1.93 9.47
CA TYR A 30 4.65 -2.64 10.60
C TYR A 30 6.00 -3.26 10.22
N TYR A 31 6.05 -4.05 9.15
CA TYR A 31 7.28 -4.71 8.72
C TYR A 31 8.31 -3.75 8.15
N ALA A 32 7.90 -2.64 7.54
CA ALA A 32 8.82 -1.61 7.02
C ALA A 32 9.73 -1.02 8.11
N VAL A 33 9.27 -0.95 9.36
CA VAL A 33 10.08 -0.45 10.49
C VAL A 33 11.34 -1.29 10.68
N PHE A 34 11.26 -2.62 10.50
CA PHE A 34 12.38 -3.52 10.75
C PHE A 34 13.45 -3.49 9.65
N LEU A 35 13.20 -2.81 8.52
CA LEU A 35 14.17 -2.61 7.46
C LEU A 35 15.02 -1.34 7.67
N LEU A 36 14.63 -0.49 8.61
CA LEU A 36 15.29 0.79 8.88
C LEU A 36 16.62 0.60 9.62
N PRO A 37 17.58 1.53 9.43
CA PRO A 37 18.79 1.53 10.24
C PRO A 37 18.47 1.81 11.71
N PRO A 38 19.29 1.32 12.65
CA PRO A 38 19.09 1.56 14.08
C PRO A 38 18.93 3.04 14.43
N GLU A 39 19.61 3.96 13.73
CA GLU A 39 19.43 5.42 13.90
C GLU A 39 17.99 5.89 13.68
N MET A 40 17.24 5.22 12.82
CA MET A 40 15.83 5.51 12.60
C MET A 40 14.94 4.70 13.55
N MET A 41 15.33 3.46 13.87
CA MET A 41 14.55 2.59 14.75
C MET A 41 14.32 3.19 16.12
N VAL A 42 15.20 4.07 16.62
CA VAL A 42 15.01 4.71 17.94
C VAL A 42 13.74 5.55 18.02
N LEU A 43 13.28 6.07 16.87
CA LEU A 43 12.04 6.83 16.77
C LEU A 43 10.88 5.95 16.28
N TYR A 44 11.12 5.10 15.27
CA TYR A 44 10.06 4.36 14.58
C TYR A 44 9.56 3.13 15.35
N LYS A 45 10.46 2.42 16.06
CA LYS A 45 10.07 1.21 16.79
C LYS A 45 9.15 1.49 17.97
N PRO A 46 9.34 2.53 18.81
CA PRO A 46 8.35 2.93 19.82
C PRO A 46 6.99 3.31 19.22
N GLU A 47 6.96 3.84 18.00
CA GLU A 47 5.76 4.30 17.30
C GLU A 47 5.17 3.24 16.34
N ILE A 48 5.63 1.99 16.41
CA ILE A 48 5.27 0.96 15.44
C ILE A 48 3.76 0.70 15.38
N GLU A 49 3.07 0.71 16.51
CA GLU A 49 1.62 0.53 16.56
C GLU A 49 0.89 1.76 15.98
N PHE A 50 1.40 2.97 16.22
CA PHE A 50 0.86 4.16 15.56
C PHE A 50 1.01 4.06 14.03
N LEU A 51 2.20 3.74 13.54
CA LEU A 51 2.48 3.58 12.11
C LEU A 51 1.59 2.51 11.48
N ARG A 52 1.37 1.42 12.20
CA ARG A 52 0.49 0.32 11.79
C ARG A 52 -0.97 0.76 11.69
N GLU A 53 -1.54 1.29 12.78
CA GLU A 53 -2.97 1.62 12.83
C GLU A 53 -3.34 2.80 11.92
N HIS A 54 -2.47 3.80 11.81
CA HIS A 54 -2.68 4.99 10.99
C HIS A 54 -2.31 4.80 9.50
N ALA A 55 -1.77 3.63 9.13
CA ALA A 55 -1.61 3.25 7.73
C ALA A 55 -2.93 3.24 6.94
N THR A 56 -4.07 3.12 7.63
CA THR A 56 -5.41 3.06 7.02
C THR A 56 -6.17 4.38 7.03
N ASP A 57 -5.58 5.44 7.56
CA ASP A 57 -6.25 6.75 7.68
C ASP A 57 -6.59 7.40 6.32
N PRO A 58 -5.77 7.28 5.26
CA PRO A 58 -6.14 7.75 3.94
C PRO A 58 -7.46 7.15 3.44
N ASP A 59 -7.67 5.85 3.60
CA ASP A 59 -8.93 5.19 3.23
C ASP A 59 -10.13 5.70 4.04
N LYS A 60 -9.95 5.86 5.34
CA LYS A 60 -11.03 6.34 6.23
C LYS A 60 -11.50 7.74 5.84
N ARG A 61 -10.59 8.62 5.38
CA ARG A 61 -10.95 9.99 4.96
C ARG A 61 -11.34 10.14 3.50
N ARG A 62 -11.23 9.08 2.70
CA ARG A 62 -11.53 9.06 1.26
C ARG A 62 -12.89 9.65 0.92
N TYR A 63 -13.87 9.43 1.79
CA TYR A 63 -15.24 9.90 1.61
C TYR A 63 -15.52 11.29 2.21
N ALA A 64 -14.61 11.81 3.04
CA ALA A 64 -14.80 13.06 3.76
C ALA A 64 -13.93 14.20 3.22
N VAL A 65 -12.81 13.90 2.54
CA VAL A 65 -11.86 14.88 2.06
C VAL A 65 -11.87 14.92 0.53
N ALA A 66 -12.22 16.08 -0.02
CA ALA A 66 -12.22 16.29 -1.47
C ALA A 66 -10.82 16.00 -2.07
N GLY A 67 -10.78 15.26 -3.17
CA GLY A 67 -9.56 14.88 -3.88
C GLY A 67 -8.76 13.76 -3.20
N GLU A 68 -9.17 13.24 -2.04
CA GLU A 68 -8.46 12.11 -1.41
C GLU A 68 -8.52 10.87 -2.29
N GLY A 69 -9.69 10.56 -2.86
CA GLY A 69 -9.87 9.37 -3.69
C GLY A 69 -8.87 9.26 -4.83
N ALA A 70 -8.57 10.36 -5.52
CA ALA A 70 -7.62 10.39 -6.63
C ALA A 70 -6.16 10.05 -6.24
N ARG A 71 -5.80 10.12 -4.96
CA ARG A 71 -4.46 9.86 -4.45
C ARG A 71 -4.13 8.38 -4.33
N HIS A 72 -5.13 7.51 -4.43
CA HIS A 72 -5.02 6.06 -4.21
C HIS A 72 -4.72 5.27 -5.47
N PHE A 73 -4.93 5.82 -6.67
CA PHE A 73 -4.85 5.07 -7.91
C PHE A 73 -4.33 5.92 -9.08
N ILE A 74 -4.16 5.26 -10.21
CA ILE A 74 -4.00 5.90 -11.51
C ILE A 74 -4.55 4.96 -12.58
N ASP A 75 -5.61 5.36 -13.27
CA ASP A 75 -6.13 4.68 -14.45
C ASP A 75 -5.21 4.96 -15.64
N ILE A 76 -4.00 4.39 -15.59
CA ILE A 76 -2.91 4.76 -16.50
C ILE A 76 -3.23 4.39 -17.96
N ASP A 77 -4.08 3.40 -18.16
CA ASP A 77 -4.58 2.94 -19.48
C ASP A 77 -5.43 4.01 -20.19
N HIS A 78 -5.96 5.01 -19.45
CA HIS A 78 -6.58 6.20 -20.05
C HIS A 78 -5.59 7.03 -20.89
N TYR A 79 -4.31 7.00 -20.57
CA TYR A 79 -3.27 7.81 -21.21
C TYR A 79 -2.56 7.09 -22.37
N GLY A 80 -3.12 6.00 -22.90
CA GLY A 80 -2.60 5.30 -24.06
C GLY A 80 -2.15 3.87 -23.81
N ARG A 81 -1.21 3.39 -24.63
CA ARG A 81 -0.73 2.00 -24.56
C ARG A 81 0.55 1.88 -23.72
N TYR A 82 0.71 0.72 -23.09
CA TYR A 82 1.94 0.38 -22.37
C TYR A 82 3.18 0.63 -23.27
N PRO A 83 4.25 1.22 -22.78
CA PRO A 83 4.53 1.66 -21.42
C PRO A 83 4.10 3.12 -21.10
N PHE A 84 3.03 3.62 -21.72
CA PHE A 84 2.39 4.93 -21.46
C PHE A 84 3.37 6.11 -21.57
N ARG A 85 4.16 6.14 -22.62
CA ARG A 85 5.22 7.15 -22.84
C ARG A 85 4.67 8.56 -23.01
N GLU A 86 3.41 8.66 -23.40
CA GLU A 86 2.76 9.94 -23.62
C GLU A 86 2.35 10.66 -22.35
N LEU A 87 2.24 9.95 -21.22
CA LEU A 87 1.95 10.53 -19.92
C LEU A 87 3.24 11.14 -19.34
N PRO A 88 3.36 12.47 -19.22
CA PRO A 88 4.52 13.07 -18.58
C PRO A 88 4.66 12.62 -17.12
N ARG A 89 5.87 12.30 -16.71
CA ARG A 89 6.16 11.91 -15.32
C ARG A 89 6.32 13.13 -14.40
N ASN A 90 6.65 14.28 -14.96
CA ASN A 90 6.66 15.55 -14.26
C ASN A 90 5.23 16.06 -14.10
N TRP A 91 4.87 16.54 -12.90
CA TRP A 91 3.52 17.01 -12.59
C TRP A 91 3.09 18.22 -13.41
N GLN A 92 3.98 19.23 -13.53
CA GLN A 92 3.68 20.46 -14.27
C GLN A 92 3.44 20.18 -15.76
N GLU A 93 4.24 19.31 -16.35
CA GLU A 93 4.06 18.85 -17.74
C GLU A 93 2.78 18.05 -17.92
N ALA A 94 2.43 17.18 -16.95
CA ALA A 94 1.20 16.42 -16.98
C ALA A 94 -0.03 17.35 -16.90
N VAL A 95 0.00 18.34 -16.00
CA VAL A 95 -1.05 19.36 -15.88
C VAL A 95 -1.19 20.19 -17.15
N ALA A 96 -0.08 20.60 -17.75
CA ALA A 96 -0.09 21.36 -19.00
C ALA A 96 -0.71 20.55 -20.17
N ARG A 97 -0.53 19.23 -20.18
CA ARG A 97 -1.04 18.36 -21.25
C ARG A 97 -2.49 17.90 -21.05
N TYR A 98 -2.89 17.59 -19.82
CA TYR A 98 -4.16 16.91 -19.53
C TYR A 98 -5.13 17.69 -18.65
N SER A 99 -4.74 18.81 -18.06
CA SER A 99 -5.43 19.56 -17.00
C SER A 99 -5.46 18.86 -15.63
N ILE A 100 -5.64 19.66 -14.58
CA ILE A 100 -5.74 19.16 -13.20
C ILE A 100 -7.00 18.29 -13.06
N ASP A 101 -8.13 18.71 -13.62
CA ASP A 101 -9.41 18.00 -13.48
C ASP A 101 -9.33 16.60 -14.12
N THR A 102 -8.72 16.47 -15.29
CA THR A 102 -8.51 15.18 -15.94
C THR A 102 -7.59 14.28 -15.09
N LEU A 103 -6.47 14.82 -14.60
CA LEU A 103 -5.56 14.04 -13.77
C LEU A 103 -6.23 13.59 -12.47
N GLN A 104 -7.01 14.45 -11.82
CA GLN A 104 -7.78 14.08 -10.62
C GLN A 104 -8.85 13.02 -10.91
N ALA A 105 -9.51 13.07 -12.07
CA ALA A 105 -10.51 12.10 -12.45
C ALA A 105 -9.91 10.69 -12.66
N TYR A 106 -8.71 10.60 -13.21
CA TYR A 106 -8.03 9.34 -13.51
C TYR A 106 -6.92 8.95 -12.53
N GLY A 107 -6.81 9.67 -11.41
CA GLY A 107 -5.91 9.35 -10.30
C GLY A 107 -4.49 9.90 -10.45
N ILE A 108 -3.88 10.18 -9.28
CA ILE A 108 -2.60 10.90 -9.19
C ILE A 108 -1.58 10.24 -8.26
N VAL A 109 -1.74 8.97 -7.90
CA VAL A 109 -0.95 8.29 -6.87
C VAL A 109 0.57 8.48 -7.01
N PRO A 110 1.23 8.37 -8.20
CA PRO A 110 2.68 8.50 -8.26
C PRO A 110 3.18 9.91 -7.94
N TRP A 111 2.49 10.94 -8.39
CA TRP A 111 2.85 12.34 -8.08
C TRP A 111 2.54 12.70 -6.62
N TRP A 112 1.45 12.11 -6.07
CA TRP A 112 1.10 12.32 -4.68
C TRP A 112 2.14 11.73 -3.72
N ILE A 113 2.65 10.53 -4.00
CA ILE A 113 3.74 9.91 -3.25
C ILE A 113 4.97 10.81 -3.23
N LEU A 114 5.34 11.41 -4.37
CA LEU A 114 6.48 12.33 -4.45
C LEU A 114 6.24 13.63 -3.64
N THR A 115 5.02 14.13 -3.64
CA THR A 115 4.63 15.26 -2.79
C THR A 115 4.73 14.90 -1.30
N MET A 116 4.28 13.72 -0.91
CA MET A 116 4.39 13.24 0.48
C MET A 116 5.84 13.01 0.88
N GLN A 117 6.69 12.52 -0.02
CA GLN A 117 8.13 12.37 0.17
C GLN A 117 8.79 13.70 0.52
N GLN A 118 8.49 14.76 -0.24
CA GLN A 118 9.01 16.11 0.03
C GLN A 118 8.55 16.65 1.38
N ARG A 119 7.28 16.42 1.73
CA ARG A 119 6.71 16.81 3.04
C ARG A 119 7.39 16.07 4.19
N LEU A 120 7.64 14.78 4.03
CA LEU A 120 8.33 13.97 5.03
C LEU A 120 9.79 14.42 5.19
N THR A 121 10.51 14.67 4.09
CA THR A 121 11.87 15.22 4.12
C THR A 121 11.90 16.57 4.86
N LYS A 122 10.91 17.44 4.58
CA LYS A 122 10.80 18.71 5.32
C LYS A 122 10.53 18.50 6.81
N ALA A 123 9.65 17.57 7.18
CA ALA A 123 9.35 17.27 8.58
C ALA A 123 10.60 16.78 9.34
N PHE A 124 11.48 16.00 8.69
CA PHE A 124 12.77 15.60 9.27
C PHE A 124 13.70 16.81 9.46
N ARG A 125 13.80 17.73 8.48
CA ARG A 125 14.60 18.96 8.60
C ARG A 125 14.12 19.85 9.73
N ASP A 126 12.80 19.98 9.84
CA ASP A 126 12.15 20.78 10.89
C ASP A 126 12.21 20.08 12.27
N LYS A 127 12.64 18.82 12.33
CA LYS A 127 12.64 17.98 13.53
C LYS A 127 11.25 17.85 14.19
N ASP A 128 10.19 17.86 13.38
CA ASP A 128 8.80 17.77 13.84
C ASP A 128 8.39 16.30 13.97
N ARG A 129 8.61 15.72 15.15
CA ARG A 129 8.33 14.31 15.46
C ARG A 129 6.91 13.89 15.07
N ALA A 130 5.92 14.69 15.44
CA ALA A 130 4.52 14.35 15.18
C ALA A 130 4.22 14.27 13.69
N LYS A 131 4.75 15.20 12.89
CA LYS A 131 4.62 15.17 11.44
C LYS A 131 5.41 14.03 10.81
N ILE A 132 6.64 13.74 11.29
CA ILE A 132 7.43 12.62 10.79
C ILE A 132 6.62 11.33 10.89
N ILE A 133 6.11 11.00 12.08
CA ILE A 133 5.40 9.73 12.32
C ILE A 133 4.10 9.68 11.53
N ARG A 134 3.29 10.75 11.53
CA ARG A 134 2.04 10.79 10.78
C ARG A 134 2.25 10.68 9.27
N LEU A 135 3.17 11.47 8.70
CA LEU A 135 3.44 11.44 7.27
C LEU A 135 4.04 10.10 6.84
N SER A 136 4.83 9.46 7.72
CA SER A 136 5.37 8.11 7.46
C SER A 136 4.25 7.08 7.40
N ALA A 137 3.27 7.11 8.31
CA ALA A 137 2.13 6.22 8.26
C ALA A 137 1.33 6.40 6.94
N GLU A 138 1.04 7.65 6.60
CA GLU A 138 0.22 7.97 5.42
C GLU A 138 0.91 7.69 4.08
N ILE A 139 2.20 8.02 3.92
CA ILE A 139 2.92 7.75 2.66
C ILE A 139 3.04 6.24 2.41
N GLY A 140 3.15 5.43 3.47
CA GLY A 140 3.20 3.98 3.38
C GLY A 140 1.94 3.41 2.72
N HIS A 141 0.77 3.98 3.02
CA HIS A 141 -0.50 3.62 2.38
C HIS A 141 -0.45 3.80 0.85
N TYR A 142 -0.15 5.01 0.38
CA TYR A 142 -0.14 5.30 -1.06
C TYR A 142 0.95 4.52 -1.82
N ILE A 143 2.10 4.27 -1.17
CA ILE A 143 3.14 3.41 -1.75
C ILE A 143 2.62 1.98 -1.91
N ALA A 144 1.90 1.46 -0.92
CA ALA A 144 1.28 0.15 -1.01
C ALA A 144 0.27 0.09 -2.17
N ASP A 145 -0.62 1.07 -2.28
CA ASP A 145 -1.58 1.20 -3.38
C ASP A 145 -0.90 1.17 -4.75
N ALA A 146 0.22 1.88 -4.92
CA ALA A 146 0.98 1.87 -6.17
C ALA A 146 1.54 0.49 -6.56
N HIS A 147 1.59 -0.47 -5.63
CA HIS A 147 2.00 -1.85 -5.89
C HIS A 147 0.83 -2.78 -6.21
N VAL A 148 -0.41 -2.36 -6.05
CA VAL A 148 -1.60 -3.14 -6.40
C VAL A 148 -1.85 -3.05 -7.90
N PRO A 149 -1.90 -4.17 -8.63
CA PRO A 149 -2.17 -4.15 -10.07
C PRO A 149 -3.46 -3.40 -10.43
N LEU A 150 -4.50 -3.60 -9.65
CA LEU A 150 -5.82 -3.02 -9.92
C LEU A 150 -5.95 -1.54 -9.55
N HIS A 151 -4.99 -0.95 -8.84
CA HIS A 151 -4.87 0.51 -8.68
C HIS A 151 -4.20 1.21 -9.88
N ALA A 152 -3.78 0.46 -10.90
CA ALA A 152 -3.11 0.99 -12.07
C ALA A 152 -3.87 0.74 -13.39
N CYS A 153 -5.19 0.56 -13.32
CA CYS A 153 -6.04 0.38 -14.51
C CYS A 153 -7.50 0.80 -14.25
N SER A 154 -8.19 1.22 -15.30
CA SER A 154 -9.61 1.62 -15.24
C SER A 154 -10.56 0.47 -14.91
N ASN A 155 -10.20 -0.78 -15.21
CA ASN A 155 -10.96 -1.96 -14.81
C ASN A 155 -10.63 -2.44 -13.38
N HIS A 156 -10.50 -1.50 -12.46
CA HIS A 156 -9.97 -1.70 -11.11
C HIS A 156 -10.75 -2.72 -10.27
N ASN A 157 -12.05 -2.88 -10.47
CA ASN A 157 -12.88 -3.83 -9.73
C ASN A 157 -13.51 -4.91 -10.63
N GLY A 158 -12.99 -5.09 -11.84
CA GLY A 158 -13.52 -6.06 -12.80
C GLY A 158 -14.87 -5.66 -13.42
N GLN A 159 -15.29 -4.40 -13.25
CA GLN A 159 -16.57 -3.89 -13.73
C GLN A 159 -16.70 -3.93 -15.27
N LEU A 160 -15.59 -3.84 -15.99
CA LEU A 160 -15.56 -3.92 -17.45
C LEU A 160 -15.42 -5.36 -17.97
N SER A 161 -15.22 -6.34 -17.08
CA SER A 161 -14.96 -7.73 -17.44
C SER A 161 -15.89 -8.74 -16.77
N ASN A 162 -16.94 -8.26 -16.11
CA ASN A 162 -17.90 -9.05 -15.33
C ASN A 162 -17.24 -9.85 -14.18
N GLN A 163 -16.30 -9.20 -13.47
CA GLN A 163 -15.54 -9.76 -12.36
C GLN A 163 -15.62 -8.88 -11.11
N GLN A 164 -16.78 -8.26 -10.87
CA GLN A 164 -16.99 -7.35 -9.75
C GLN A 164 -16.56 -7.98 -8.42
N GLY A 165 -15.78 -7.22 -7.64
CA GLY A 165 -15.25 -7.67 -6.35
C GLY A 165 -13.84 -8.27 -6.43
N ILE A 166 -13.26 -8.38 -7.63
CA ILE A 166 -11.89 -8.93 -7.80
C ILE A 166 -10.84 -8.08 -7.07
N HIS A 167 -11.06 -6.78 -6.93
CA HIS A 167 -10.18 -5.88 -6.21
C HIS A 167 -10.00 -6.34 -4.76
N ALA A 168 -11.08 -6.35 -3.99
CA ALA A 168 -11.04 -6.82 -2.61
C ALA A 168 -10.63 -8.31 -2.50
N PHE A 169 -10.91 -9.11 -3.50
CA PHE A 169 -10.47 -10.50 -3.55
C PHE A 169 -8.95 -10.60 -3.58
N TRP A 170 -8.30 -9.85 -4.49
CA TRP A 170 -6.86 -9.88 -4.65
C TRP A 170 -6.12 -9.30 -3.44
N GLU A 171 -6.58 -8.16 -2.94
CA GLU A 171 -5.85 -7.38 -1.95
C GLU A 171 -6.25 -7.63 -0.48
N SER A 172 -7.42 -8.23 -0.24
CA SER A 172 -7.90 -8.51 1.11
C SER A 172 -7.98 -10.01 1.37
N ARG A 173 -8.80 -10.72 0.60
CA ARG A 173 -9.08 -12.13 0.89
C ARG A 173 -7.87 -13.04 0.79
N ILE A 174 -7.04 -12.87 -0.25
CA ILE A 174 -5.82 -13.67 -0.43
C ILE A 174 -4.84 -13.42 0.74
N PRO A 175 -4.45 -12.17 1.04
CA PRO A 175 -3.55 -11.88 2.15
C PRO A 175 -4.11 -12.32 3.53
N GLU A 176 -5.37 -12.04 3.82
CA GLU A 176 -5.99 -12.44 5.10
C GLU A 176 -5.96 -13.95 5.33
N LEU A 177 -6.01 -14.73 4.25
CA LEU A 177 -5.97 -16.18 4.35
C LEU A 177 -4.55 -16.74 4.50
N LEU A 178 -3.56 -16.12 3.83
CA LEU A 178 -2.24 -16.71 3.61
C LEU A 178 -1.09 -15.97 4.32
N ALA A 179 -1.18 -14.65 4.47
CA ALA A 179 -0.05 -13.82 4.83
C ALA A 179 0.63 -14.21 6.15
N ASP A 180 -0.15 -14.45 7.20
CA ASP A 180 0.41 -14.81 8.52
C ASP A 180 0.84 -16.28 8.63
N LYS A 181 0.49 -17.12 7.66
CA LYS A 181 0.72 -18.56 7.71
C LYS A 181 1.82 -19.05 6.76
N GLU A 182 1.94 -18.42 5.62
CA GLU A 182 2.72 -18.95 4.50
C GLU A 182 3.78 -17.97 4.00
N TRP A 183 3.63 -16.64 4.24
CA TRP A 183 4.51 -15.65 3.63
C TRP A 183 5.70 -15.28 4.50
N ASP A 184 6.82 -15.01 3.84
CA ASP A 184 8.07 -14.64 4.49
C ASP A 184 8.32 -13.13 4.39
N TYR A 185 8.55 -12.49 5.53
CA TYR A 185 8.79 -11.05 5.64
C TYR A 185 10.26 -10.68 5.89
N LEU A 186 11.19 -11.63 5.78
CA LEU A 186 12.64 -11.36 5.83
C LEU A 186 13.09 -10.74 4.50
N ILE A 187 12.97 -9.40 4.41
CA ILE A 187 13.17 -8.66 3.15
C ILE A 187 14.57 -8.03 3.06
N GLY A 188 15.26 -7.92 4.17
CA GLY A 188 16.57 -7.27 4.22
C GLY A 188 16.50 -5.87 4.80
N LYS A 189 17.14 -4.89 4.17
CA LYS A 189 17.26 -3.51 4.67
C LYS A 189 16.76 -2.48 3.67
N ALA A 190 16.30 -1.32 4.18
CA ALA A 190 15.97 -0.17 3.37
C ALA A 190 17.17 0.31 2.53
N ALA A 191 16.89 0.84 1.36
CA ALA A 191 17.91 1.43 0.47
C ALA A 191 17.63 2.91 0.23
N TYR A 192 18.69 3.68 0.04
CA TYR A 192 18.56 5.05 -0.43
C TYR A 192 18.14 5.07 -1.91
N LEU A 193 17.08 5.78 -2.20
CA LEU A 193 16.56 5.93 -3.56
C LEU A 193 17.17 7.21 -4.19
N ALA A 194 18.15 7.05 -5.05
CA ALA A 194 18.76 8.19 -5.74
C ALA A 194 17.75 8.93 -6.64
N ASN A 195 16.72 8.24 -7.12
CA ASN A 195 15.64 8.84 -7.89
C ASN A 195 14.28 8.22 -7.47
N PRO A 196 13.63 8.77 -6.41
CA PRO A 196 12.33 8.29 -5.95
C PRO A 196 11.24 8.33 -7.02
N ALA A 197 11.31 9.32 -7.93
CA ALA A 197 10.35 9.43 -9.04
C ALA A 197 10.47 8.25 -10.01
N ALA A 198 11.68 7.95 -10.48
CA ALA A 198 11.90 6.79 -11.35
C ALA A 198 11.52 5.48 -10.67
N PHE A 199 11.81 5.34 -9.37
CA PHE A 199 11.47 4.17 -8.59
C PHE A 199 9.95 3.95 -8.53
N ILE A 200 9.17 4.94 -8.10
CA ILE A 200 7.71 4.75 -7.94
C ILE A 200 7.00 4.57 -9.29
N TRP A 201 7.43 5.28 -10.33
CA TRP A 201 6.88 5.09 -11.66
C TRP A 201 7.16 3.71 -12.23
N LYS A 202 8.32 3.12 -11.94
CA LYS A 202 8.61 1.71 -12.29
C LYS A 202 7.59 0.78 -11.60
N ARG A 203 7.27 0.99 -10.31
CA ARG A 203 6.28 0.17 -9.58
C ARG A 203 4.88 0.29 -10.17
N VAL A 204 4.44 1.50 -10.53
CA VAL A 204 3.16 1.73 -11.19
C VAL A 204 3.10 1.03 -12.55
N LEU A 205 4.16 1.10 -13.35
CA LEU A 205 4.21 0.40 -14.65
C LEU A 205 4.15 -1.12 -14.49
N GLU A 206 4.83 -1.67 -13.49
CA GLU A 206 4.74 -3.09 -13.16
C GLU A 206 3.34 -3.49 -12.71
N SER A 207 2.65 -2.64 -11.94
CA SER A 207 1.25 -2.84 -11.53
C SER A 207 0.34 -2.85 -12.75
N ALA A 208 0.46 -1.87 -13.64
CA ALA A 208 -0.31 -1.82 -14.87
C ALA A 208 -0.10 -3.04 -15.77
N ALA A 209 1.16 -3.49 -15.91
CA ALA A 209 1.48 -4.68 -16.69
C ALA A 209 0.90 -5.98 -16.09
N ALA A 210 0.72 -6.02 -14.77
CA ALA A 210 0.17 -7.18 -14.06
C ALA A 210 -1.37 -7.23 -14.04
N ALA A 211 -2.06 -6.10 -14.25
CA ALA A 211 -3.52 -5.99 -14.12
C ALA A 211 -4.27 -6.97 -15.03
N ASP A 212 -3.87 -7.10 -16.30
CA ASP A 212 -4.49 -8.07 -17.24
C ASP A 212 -4.30 -9.52 -16.74
N THR A 213 -3.14 -9.84 -16.19
CA THR A 213 -2.87 -11.18 -15.64
C THR A 213 -3.78 -11.49 -14.45
N VAL A 214 -4.00 -10.54 -13.56
CA VAL A 214 -4.91 -10.65 -12.41
C VAL A 214 -6.32 -11.00 -12.91
N LEU A 215 -6.84 -10.22 -13.85
CA LEU A 215 -8.18 -10.42 -14.42
C LEU A 215 -8.30 -11.74 -15.19
N ARG A 216 -7.34 -12.03 -16.06
CA ARG A 216 -7.33 -13.23 -16.90
C ARG A 216 -7.26 -14.50 -16.08
N TYR A 217 -6.43 -14.56 -15.06
CA TYR A 217 -6.28 -15.75 -14.23
C TYR A 217 -7.51 -16.02 -13.36
N GLU A 218 -8.19 -14.97 -12.87
CA GLU A 218 -9.46 -15.17 -12.19
C GLU A 218 -10.51 -15.79 -13.12
N LYS A 219 -10.61 -15.34 -14.38
CA LYS A 219 -11.51 -15.95 -15.35
C LYS A 219 -11.22 -17.43 -15.61
N VAL A 220 -9.94 -17.79 -15.72
CA VAL A 220 -9.53 -19.19 -15.90
C VAL A 220 -9.96 -20.04 -14.70
N VAL A 221 -9.70 -19.57 -13.49
CA VAL A 221 -10.10 -20.29 -12.27
C VAL A 221 -11.62 -20.32 -12.12
N SER A 222 -12.30 -19.21 -12.42
CA SER A 222 -13.75 -19.10 -12.37
C SER A 222 -14.48 -20.12 -13.24
N ALA A 223 -13.92 -20.46 -14.38
CA ALA A 223 -14.49 -21.45 -15.28
C ALA A 223 -14.47 -22.89 -14.71
N ALA A 224 -13.61 -23.15 -13.74
CA ALA A 224 -13.47 -24.47 -13.10
C ALA A 224 -14.30 -24.63 -11.82
N PHE A 225 -15.04 -23.60 -11.39
CA PHE A 225 -15.85 -23.60 -10.18
C PHE A 225 -17.30 -23.28 -10.50
N SER A 226 -18.23 -24.03 -9.91
CA SER A 226 -19.65 -23.66 -9.95
C SER A 226 -19.91 -22.41 -9.08
N PRO A 227 -20.98 -21.65 -9.34
CA PRO A 227 -21.29 -20.43 -8.59
C PRO A 227 -21.38 -20.63 -7.07
N ASP A 228 -21.88 -21.77 -6.63
CA ASP A 228 -22.02 -22.17 -5.22
C ASP A 228 -20.67 -22.53 -4.58
N GLN A 229 -19.68 -22.95 -5.35
CA GLN A 229 -18.32 -23.25 -4.87
C GLN A 229 -17.42 -22.01 -4.79
N LYS A 230 -17.74 -20.94 -5.52
CA LYS A 230 -16.94 -19.69 -5.52
C LYS A 230 -17.03 -18.94 -4.21
N PHE A 231 -18.17 -19.04 -3.52
CA PHE A 231 -18.44 -18.26 -2.32
C PHE A 231 -18.73 -19.17 -1.13
N ALA A 232 -18.39 -18.69 0.05
CA ALA A 232 -18.73 -19.27 1.33
C ALA A 232 -19.29 -18.20 2.26
N PHE A 233 -20.03 -18.63 3.27
CA PHE A 233 -20.45 -17.78 4.39
C PHE A 233 -19.54 -18.06 5.57
N GLU A 234 -18.88 -17.05 6.07
CA GLU A 234 -18.00 -17.14 7.24
C GLU A 234 -18.46 -16.13 8.30
N GLU A 235 -18.40 -16.55 9.57
CA GLU A 235 -18.69 -15.66 10.68
C GLU A 235 -17.46 -14.80 11.02
N ARG A 236 -17.65 -13.49 11.06
CA ARG A 236 -16.65 -12.51 11.52
C ARG A 236 -17.28 -11.58 12.53
N ASN A 237 -16.76 -11.57 13.75
CA ASN A 237 -17.25 -10.74 14.85
C ASN A 237 -18.77 -10.84 15.08
N GLY A 238 -19.32 -12.06 15.01
CA GLY A 238 -20.75 -12.33 15.18
C GLY A 238 -21.62 -11.98 13.95
N VAL A 239 -21.03 -11.60 12.83
CA VAL A 239 -21.72 -11.29 11.58
C VAL A 239 -21.39 -12.33 10.52
N LEU A 240 -22.43 -12.90 9.90
CA LEU A 240 -22.26 -13.84 8.78
C LEU A 240 -22.02 -13.03 7.50
N ILE A 241 -20.83 -13.18 6.93
CA ILE A 241 -20.43 -12.48 5.68
C ILE A 241 -20.25 -13.48 4.54
N LYS A 242 -20.68 -13.08 3.35
CA LYS A 242 -20.41 -13.79 2.10
C LYS A 242 -19.06 -13.35 1.57
N GLN A 243 -18.16 -14.29 1.32
CA GLN A 243 -16.85 -14.02 0.72
C GLN A 243 -16.40 -15.16 -0.19
N TYR A 244 -15.30 -14.96 -0.91
CA TYR A 244 -14.73 -16.03 -1.73
C TYR A 244 -14.30 -17.22 -0.86
N SER A 245 -14.67 -18.42 -1.29
CA SER A 245 -14.37 -19.66 -0.56
C SER A 245 -12.86 -19.89 -0.46
N THR A 246 -12.43 -20.59 0.58
CA THR A 246 -11.01 -20.93 0.77
C THR A 246 -10.45 -21.70 -0.44
N ALA A 247 -11.19 -22.70 -0.93
CA ALA A 247 -10.75 -23.50 -2.08
C ALA A 247 -10.54 -22.65 -3.34
N TYR A 248 -11.49 -21.75 -3.62
CA TYR A 248 -11.39 -20.84 -4.75
C TYR A 248 -10.21 -19.86 -4.60
N THR A 249 -10.01 -19.32 -3.39
CA THR A 249 -8.92 -18.40 -3.06
C THR A 249 -7.55 -19.06 -3.23
N LEU A 250 -7.36 -20.26 -2.69
CA LEU A 250 -6.12 -21.02 -2.83
C LEU A 250 -5.82 -21.34 -4.31
N ARG A 251 -6.84 -21.77 -5.06
CA ARG A 251 -6.66 -22.07 -6.49
C ARG A 251 -6.28 -20.82 -7.29
N TYR A 252 -6.89 -19.67 -6.99
CA TYR A 252 -6.55 -18.41 -7.65
C TYR A 252 -5.14 -17.94 -7.27
N ASN A 253 -4.78 -17.98 -5.99
CA ASN A 253 -3.42 -17.66 -5.55
C ASN A 253 -2.38 -18.57 -6.20
N GLN A 254 -2.64 -19.87 -6.29
CA GLN A 254 -1.76 -20.81 -7.01
C GLN A 254 -1.58 -20.43 -8.48
N GLN A 255 -2.64 -19.97 -9.16
CA GLN A 255 -2.57 -19.53 -10.56
C GLN A 255 -1.78 -18.23 -10.72
N LEU A 256 -1.85 -17.33 -9.72
CA LEU A 256 -1.06 -16.10 -9.66
C LEU A 256 0.42 -16.35 -9.34
N GLY A 257 0.76 -17.55 -8.86
CA GLY A 257 2.09 -17.87 -8.34
C GLY A 257 2.41 -17.02 -7.09
N ASP A 258 3.58 -16.45 -7.02
CA ASP A 258 4.05 -15.62 -5.91
C ASP A 258 3.64 -14.14 -6.00
N MET A 259 2.77 -13.78 -6.95
CA MET A 259 2.51 -12.38 -7.29
C MET A 259 2.08 -11.55 -6.08
N VAL A 260 1.10 -12.02 -5.29
CA VAL A 260 0.53 -11.23 -4.18
C VAL A 260 1.58 -11.05 -3.09
N GLU A 261 2.25 -12.12 -2.66
CA GLU A 261 3.35 -12.06 -1.68
C GLU A 261 4.49 -11.16 -2.16
N ARG A 262 4.95 -11.36 -3.37
CA ARG A 262 6.04 -10.56 -3.96
C ARG A 262 5.68 -9.07 -4.01
N ARG A 263 4.46 -8.70 -4.41
CA ARG A 263 4.02 -7.30 -4.43
C ARG A 263 3.96 -6.71 -3.02
N MET A 264 3.52 -7.50 -2.02
CA MET A 264 3.56 -7.08 -0.62
C MET A 264 4.99 -6.83 -0.13
N ARG A 265 5.91 -7.76 -0.37
CA ARG A 265 7.32 -7.63 0.01
C ARG A 265 7.97 -6.42 -0.65
N GLN A 266 7.67 -6.17 -1.93
CA GLN A 266 8.10 -4.96 -2.65
C GLN A 266 7.54 -3.69 -2.03
N SER A 267 6.28 -3.70 -1.56
CA SER A 267 5.68 -2.57 -0.85
C SER A 267 6.40 -2.27 0.45
N ILE A 268 6.68 -3.28 1.27
CA ILE A 268 7.41 -3.15 2.54
C ILE A 268 8.79 -2.53 2.30
N PHE A 269 9.53 -3.05 1.31
CA PHE A 269 10.83 -2.52 0.93
C PHE A 269 10.74 -1.06 0.46
N ALA A 270 9.75 -0.76 -0.40
CA ALA A 270 9.55 0.58 -0.93
C ALA A 270 9.23 1.58 0.18
N VAL A 271 8.30 1.26 1.08
CA VAL A 271 7.92 2.10 2.22
C VAL A 271 9.13 2.43 3.08
N ALA A 272 9.87 1.42 3.53
CA ALA A 272 11.07 1.63 4.31
C ALA A 272 12.12 2.48 3.58
N SER A 273 12.29 2.25 2.26
CA SER A 273 13.26 2.98 1.45
C SER A 273 12.86 4.45 1.23
N PHE A 274 11.57 4.74 1.09
CA PHE A 274 11.08 6.12 1.04
C PHE A 274 11.28 6.84 2.36
N TRP A 275 11.01 6.20 3.50
CA TRP A 275 11.28 6.78 4.83
C TRP A 275 12.78 7.05 5.01
N TYR A 276 13.61 6.07 4.68
CA TYR A 276 15.07 6.18 4.79
C TYR A 276 15.60 7.30 3.88
N THR A 277 15.13 7.37 2.64
CA THR A 277 15.53 8.42 1.69
C THR A 277 15.15 9.80 2.21
N ALA A 278 13.94 9.98 2.75
CA ALA A 278 13.52 11.26 3.32
C ALA A 278 14.42 11.73 4.48
N TRP A 279 14.84 10.79 5.33
CA TRP A 279 15.76 11.08 6.43
C TRP A 279 17.16 11.44 5.94
N VAL A 280 17.68 10.71 4.94
CA VAL A 280 18.99 11.00 4.32
C VAL A 280 18.98 12.36 3.64
N ASP A 281 17.96 12.67 2.82
CA ASP A 281 17.80 13.95 2.10
C ASP A 281 17.58 15.13 3.05
N ALA A 282 17.15 14.87 4.27
CA ALA A 282 17.04 15.87 5.34
C ALA A 282 18.36 16.15 6.05
N GLY A 283 19.45 15.45 5.71
CA GLY A 283 20.75 15.58 6.35
C GLY A 283 20.94 14.67 7.57
N GLN A 284 20.19 13.60 7.66
CA GLN A 284 20.28 12.59 8.72
C GLN A 284 20.19 13.18 10.14
N PRO A 285 19.15 13.95 10.50
CA PRO A 285 19.02 14.53 11.82
C PRO A 285 19.05 13.43 12.88
N ASP A 286 19.66 13.73 14.05
CA ASP A 286 19.65 12.81 15.19
C ASP A 286 18.24 12.63 15.72
N LEU A 287 17.70 11.40 15.60
CA LEU A 287 16.36 11.05 16.03
C LEU A 287 16.29 10.66 17.52
N LYS A 288 17.44 10.44 18.20
CA LYS A 288 17.48 10.17 19.64
C LYS A 288 16.92 11.36 20.44
N ILE A 289 17.20 12.58 19.99
CA ILE A 289 16.71 13.80 20.64
C ILE A 289 15.18 13.99 20.55
N MET A 290 14.54 13.26 19.64
CA MET A 290 13.09 13.25 19.45
C MET A 290 12.41 12.05 20.10
N SER A 291 13.19 11.11 20.66
CA SER A 291 12.69 9.95 21.39
C SER A 291 12.41 10.33 22.84
N ASP A 292 11.33 9.79 23.39
CA ASP A 292 11.00 9.94 24.81
C ASP A 292 11.86 9.03 25.72
N LYS A 293 12.73 8.19 25.12
CA LYS A 293 13.62 7.26 25.83
C LYS A 293 14.95 7.92 26.19
N THR A 294 15.35 7.84 27.45
CA THR A 294 16.71 8.12 27.86
C THR A 294 17.61 6.91 27.58
N PHE A 295 18.72 7.11 26.89
CA PHE A 295 19.67 6.07 26.53
C PHE A 295 20.82 6.00 27.54
N THR A 296 21.15 4.78 28.00
CA THR A 296 22.35 4.53 28.82
C THR A 296 23.60 4.42 27.92
N GLU A 297 24.80 4.46 28.51
CA GLU A 297 26.05 4.21 27.76
C GLU A 297 26.07 2.83 27.10
N THR A 298 25.49 1.81 27.75
CA THR A 298 25.36 0.46 27.20
C THR A 298 24.44 0.46 26.00
N ASP A 299 23.27 1.12 26.08
CA ASP A 299 22.35 1.25 24.94
C ASP A 299 23.03 1.93 23.74
N LEU A 300 23.82 2.99 23.98
CA LEU A 300 24.52 3.71 22.92
C LEU A 300 25.58 2.85 22.24
N LYS A 301 26.33 2.06 23.02
CA LYS A 301 27.35 1.14 22.47
C LYS A 301 26.72 0.04 21.62
N GLU A 302 25.69 -0.63 22.14
CA GLU A 302 24.93 -1.65 21.38
C GLU A 302 24.37 -1.06 20.09
N PHE A 303 23.88 0.15 20.16
CA PHE A 303 23.32 0.88 19.03
C PHE A 303 24.38 1.12 17.93
N ASP A 304 25.59 1.52 18.30
CA ASP A 304 26.69 1.74 17.37
C ASP A 304 27.15 0.43 16.71
N GLU A 305 27.18 -0.67 17.46
CA GLU A 305 27.48 -2.01 16.94
C GLU A 305 26.44 -2.48 15.92
N LEU A 306 25.15 -2.30 16.22
CA LEU A 306 24.04 -2.65 15.30
C LEU A 306 24.08 -1.78 14.04
N ASN A 307 24.41 -0.50 14.15
CA ASN A 307 24.59 0.38 12.99
C ASN A 307 25.72 -0.10 12.09
N LEU A 308 26.83 -0.53 12.66
CA LEU A 308 27.95 -1.06 11.89
C LEU A 308 27.55 -2.34 11.14
N GLN A 309 26.83 -3.25 11.81
CA GLN A 309 26.29 -4.46 11.17
C GLN A 309 25.36 -4.14 10.01
N TRP A 310 24.45 -3.17 10.22
CA TRP A 310 23.52 -2.73 9.17
C TRP A 310 24.28 -2.14 7.96
N LYS A 311 25.25 -1.25 8.18
CA LYS A 311 26.08 -0.63 7.14
C LYS A 311 26.90 -1.67 6.36
N ASN A 312 27.41 -2.68 7.03
CA ASN A 312 28.20 -3.76 6.42
C ASN A 312 27.34 -4.82 5.70
N GLY A 313 26.03 -4.67 5.68
CA GLY A 313 25.15 -5.63 5.02
C GLY A 313 25.03 -6.98 5.70
N GLN A 314 25.36 -7.07 6.99
CA GLN A 314 25.29 -8.31 7.79
C GLN A 314 23.85 -8.68 8.22
N ILE A 315 22.88 -7.94 7.73
CA ILE A 315 21.45 -8.20 7.94
C ILE A 315 20.98 -9.26 6.95
N LYS A 316 20.38 -10.31 7.47
CA LYS A 316 19.81 -11.38 6.64
C LYS A 316 18.46 -10.91 6.04
N GLY A 317 18.23 -11.25 4.80
CA GLY A 317 16.99 -11.02 4.09
C GLY A 317 17.03 -11.62 2.69
N TYR A 318 15.88 -11.80 2.08
CA TYR A 318 15.77 -12.27 0.71
C TYR A 318 15.82 -11.10 -0.28
N ASP A 319 16.37 -11.36 -1.46
CA ASP A 319 16.36 -10.41 -2.55
C ASP A 319 14.92 -10.21 -3.03
N CYS A 320 14.46 -8.96 -3.04
CA CYS A 320 13.10 -8.61 -3.48
C CYS A 320 13.01 -8.39 -5.00
N GLY A 321 14.07 -8.73 -5.74
CA GLY A 321 14.13 -8.48 -7.18
C GLY A 321 14.06 -6.98 -7.46
N GLN A 322 15.15 -6.27 -7.20
CA GLN A 322 15.29 -4.83 -7.46
C GLN A 322 15.21 -4.49 -8.94
#